data_17a2a4a6bdf16c928c7a97fe6486eeb4
#
_entry.id   17a2a4a6bdf16c928c7a97fe6486eeb4
#
_cell.length_a   1.000
_cell.length_b   1.000
_cell.length_c   1.000
_cell.angle_alpha   90.00
_cell.angle_beta   90.00
_cell.angle_gamma   90.00
#
_symmetry.space_group_name_H-M   'P 1'
#
loop_
_entity.id
_entity.type
_entity.pdbx_description
1 polymer ?
#
loop_
_entity_poly.entity_id
_entity_poly.type
_entity_poly.pdbx_seq_one_letter_code
_entity_poly.pdbx_strand_id
1 'polypeptide(L)'
;MGLDGINVDFEALTEEEAPHFIQFVRELSVVCRANNLVLSVDNPVPQFTGFYNRKEQGIVADYVIIMGYDEHTTGSEKAGSVASLPFVKEGIEQTLQEVPKEKVINGIPFYTRLWTESNNGTLSSEVMTMDQASQYVQENGIEVYWEKETAQNYGELLTDNGTQKIWMEDETSIEEKMKLIEQYGLAGVASWKLGFERADVWNVISQYLQ
;
A
#
# COMPACT_ATOMS: atom_id res chain seq x y z
N MET A 1 24.18 18.14 -5.08
CA MET A 1 22.72 17.95 -5.08
C MET A 1 22.26 18.28 -3.65
N GLY A 2 21.26 19.16 -3.49
CA GLY A 2 20.65 19.41 -2.17
C GLY A 2 19.55 18.38 -1.94
N LEU A 3 19.87 17.26 -1.31
CA LEU A 3 18.89 16.26 -0.88
C LEU A 3 18.56 16.50 0.59
N ASP A 4 17.31 16.35 0.97
CA ASP A 4 16.82 16.47 2.35
C ASP A 4 16.83 15.13 3.08
N GLY A 5 16.86 14.02 2.34
CA GLY A 5 16.86 12.68 2.92
C GLY A 5 17.11 11.57 1.91
N ILE A 6 17.06 10.35 2.42
CA ILE A 6 17.19 9.10 1.68
C ILE A 6 16.03 8.19 2.09
N ASN A 7 15.33 7.63 1.10
CA ASN A 7 14.41 6.53 1.29
C ASN A 7 15.07 5.22 0.85
N VAL A 8 14.97 4.19 1.68
CA VAL A 8 15.49 2.84 1.39
C VAL A 8 14.31 1.93 1.07
N ASP A 9 14.26 1.49 -0.18
CA ASP A 9 13.21 0.61 -0.70
C ASP A 9 13.85 -0.67 -1.26
N PHE A 10 14.22 -1.58 -0.35
CA PHE A 10 14.78 -2.89 -0.70
C PHE A 10 13.71 -3.96 -0.54
N GLU A 11 13.19 -4.39 -1.67
CA GLU A 11 12.16 -5.42 -1.74
C GLU A 11 12.76 -6.83 -1.90
N ALA A 12 11.91 -7.83 -1.72
CA ALA A 12 12.24 -9.25 -1.94
C ALA A 12 13.45 -9.76 -1.13
N LEU A 13 13.74 -9.17 0.03
CA LEU A 13 14.74 -9.70 0.95
C LEU A 13 14.32 -11.07 1.47
N THR A 14 15.30 -11.94 1.62
CA THR A 14 15.13 -13.23 2.29
C THR A 14 15.37 -13.11 3.80
N GLU A 15 14.90 -14.09 4.57
CA GLU A 15 15.16 -14.16 6.00
C GLU A 15 16.67 -14.25 6.32
N GLU A 16 17.45 -14.88 5.45
CA GLU A 16 18.91 -14.98 5.56
C GLU A 16 19.61 -13.62 5.38
N GLU A 17 19.06 -12.75 4.52
CA GLU A 17 19.58 -11.41 4.25
C GLU A 17 19.18 -10.36 5.28
N ALA A 18 18.12 -10.59 6.04
CA ALA A 18 17.57 -9.64 7.00
C ALA A 18 18.61 -9.09 8.02
N PRO A 19 19.53 -9.89 8.59
CA PRO A 19 20.56 -9.37 9.48
C PRO A 19 21.54 -8.40 8.79
N HIS A 20 21.82 -8.63 7.52
CA HIS A 20 22.69 -7.76 6.73
C HIS A 20 21.98 -6.46 6.34
N PHE A 21 20.71 -6.56 6.00
CA PHE A 21 19.87 -5.39 5.71
C PHE A 21 19.76 -4.45 6.91
N ILE A 22 19.45 -4.97 8.09
CA ILE A 22 19.36 -4.09 9.27
C ILE A 22 20.71 -3.50 9.66
N GLN A 23 21.81 -4.20 9.45
CA GLN A 23 23.15 -3.65 9.65
C GLN A 23 23.43 -2.51 8.67
N PHE A 24 23.06 -2.66 7.39
CA PHE A 24 23.14 -1.58 6.41
C PHE A 24 22.33 -0.35 6.84
N VAL A 25 21.09 -0.53 7.29
CA VAL A 25 20.24 0.58 7.76
C VAL A 25 20.87 1.31 8.96
N ARG A 26 21.47 0.59 9.91
CA ARG A 26 22.21 1.17 11.04
C ARG A 26 23.37 2.05 10.57
N GLU A 27 24.21 1.53 9.68
CA GLU A 27 25.38 2.26 9.17
C GLU A 27 24.94 3.50 8.38
N LEU A 28 23.95 3.35 7.51
CA LEU A 28 23.36 4.45 6.76
C LEU A 28 22.78 5.53 7.67
N SER A 29 22.11 5.16 8.77
CA SER A 29 21.52 6.09 9.72
C SER A 29 22.55 7.00 10.39
N VAL A 30 23.77 6.47 10.65
CA VAL A 30 24.89 7.28 11.20
C VAL A 30 25.33 8.33 10.18
N VAL A 31 25.45 7.94 8.92
CA VAL A 31 25.86 8.84 7.83
C VAL A 31 24.79 9.90 7.58
N CYS A 32 23.50 9.52 7.55
CA CYS A 32 22.39 10.44 7.36
C CYS A 32 22.38 11.52 8.49
N ARG A 33 22.44 11.10 9.74
CA ARG A 33 22.50 12.03 10.89
C ARG A 33 23.69 12.97 10.83
N ALA A 34 24.88 12.47 10.48
CA ALA A 34 26.08 13.30 10.36
C ALA A 34 25.98 14.37 9.26
N ASN A 35 25.06 14.19 8.30
CA ASN A 35 24.83 15.10 7.19
C ASN A 35 23.47 15.82 7.24
N ASN A 36 22.73 15.73 8.34
CA ASN A 36 21.39 16.28 8.52
C ASN A 36 20.39 15.82 7.44
N LEU A 37 20.46 14.54 7.05
CA LEU A 37 19.54 13.90 6.11
C LEU A 37 18.51 13.06 6.86
N VAL A 38 17.26 13.13 6.44
CA VAL A 38 16.19 12.26 6.91
C VAL A 38 16.39 10.85 6.30
N LEU A 39 16.22 9.82 7.12
CA LEU A 39 16.24 8.43 6.66
C LEU A 39 14.86 7.82 6.83
N SER A 40 14.28 7.32 5.75
CA SER A 40 13.08 6.48 5.77
C SER A 40 13.35 5.10 5.17
N VAL A 41 12.60 4.10 5.60
CA VAL A 41 12.75 2.71 5.16
C VAL A 41 11.38 2.14 4.81
N ASP A 42 11.23 1.66 3.59
CA ASP A 42 10.01 1.01 3.13
C ASP A 42 10.04 -0.48 3.50
N ASN A 43 8.89 -0.97 3.92
CA ASN A 43 8.71 -2.38 4.29
C ASN A 43 7.41 -2.90 3.70
N PRO A 44 7.41 -4.13 3.14
CA PRO A 44 6.15 -4.83 2.93
C PRO A 44 5.42 -5.01 4.26
N VAL A 45 4.13 -5.28 4.23
CA VAL A 45 3.35 -5.50 5.46
C VAL A 45 3.93 -6.64 6.31
N PRO A 46 3.84 -6.56 7.66
CA PRO A 46 4.41 -7.57 8.54
C PRO A 46 3.89 -8.98 8.32
N GLN A 47 2.64 -9.11 7.86
CA GLN A 47 2.00 -10.40 7.55
C GLN A 47 2.86 -11.26 6.59
N PHE A 48 3.62 -10.63 5.71
CA PHE A 48 4.47 -11.31 4.72
C PHE A 48 5.95 -11.32 5.10
N THR A 49 6.39 -10.42 5.98
CA THR A 49 7.81 -10.12 6.18
C THR A 49 8.18 -9.86 7.64
N GLY A 50 7.77 -10.76 8.54
CA GLY A 50 8.08 -10.65 9.97
C GLY A 50 9.58 -10.52 10.30
N PHE A 51 10.46 -10.94 9.40
CA PHE A 51 11.91 -10.92 9.57
C PHE A 51 12.60 -9.57 9.26
N TYR A 52 11.86 -8.54 8.81
CA TYR A 52 12.45 -7.23 8.43
C TYR A 52 12.98 -6.40 9.63
N ASN A 53 12.86 -6.88 10.86
CA ASN A 53 13.33 -6.24 12.10
C ASN A 53 12.90 -4.76 12.22
N ARG A 54 11.60 -4.51 12.12
CA ARG A 54 11.01 -3.16 12.19
C ARG A 54 11.29 -2.46 13.52
N LYS A 55 11.44 -3.23 14.60
CA LYS A 55 11.81 -2.70 15.92
C LYS A 55 13.13 -1.94 15.86
N GLU A 56 14.15 -2.50 15.25
CA GLU A 56 15.44 -1.85 15.10
C GLU A 56 15.37 -0.67 14.13
N GLN A 57 14.64 -0.82 13.01
CA GLN A 57 14.40 0.29 12.08
C GLN A 57 13.74 1.46 12.80
N GLY A 58 12.74 1.23 13.66
CA GLY A 58 12.09 2.26 14.47
C GLY A 58 13.02 3.00 15.43
N ILE A 59 14.17 2.38 15.80
CA ILE A 59 15.20 3.04 16.62
C ILE A 59 16.11 3.92 15.75
N VAL A 60 16.57 3.41 14.61
CA VAL A 60 17.66 4.03 13.85
C VAL A 60 17.19 4.94 12.71
N ALA A 61 16.04 4.68 12.09
CA ALA A 61 15.45 5.52 11.05
C ALA A 61 14.59 6.63 11.63
N ASP A 62 14.34 7.68 10.84
CA ASP A 62 13.40 8.74 11.17
C ASP A 62 11.97 8.29 10.91
N TYR A 63 11.73 7.56 9.81
CA TYR A 63 10.44 6.99 9.47
C TYR A 63 10.55 5.54 9.00
N VAL A 64 9.52 4.76 9.31
CA VAL A 64 9.28 3.41 8.81
C VAL A 64 7.99 3.44 8.02
N ILE A 65 8.09 3.17 6.73
CA ILE A 65 6.96 3.21 5.81
C ILE A 65 6.44 1.79 5.61
N ILE A 66 5.14 1.59 5.75
CA ILE A 66 4.47 0.33 5.44
C ILE A 66 3.94 0.44 4.02
N MET A 67 4.30 -0.46 3.14
CA MET A 67 3.64 -0.62 1.83
C MET A 67 2.30 -1.33 2.05
N GLY A 68 1.26 -0.56 2.42
CA GLY A 68 -0.07 -1.04 2.78
C GLY A 68 -0.91 -1.42 1.56
N TYR A 69 -0.32 -2.19 0.65
CA TYR A 69 -0.90 -2.63 -0.62
C TYR A 69 -0.29 -3.97 -1.07
N ASP A 70 -0.67 -4.44 -2.26
CA ASP A 70 -0.29 -5.73 -2.83
C ASP A 70 -0.80 -6.95 -2.01
N GLU A 71 -1.98 -6.81 -1.39
CA GLU A 71 -2.68 -7.92 -0.74
C GLU A 71 -2.94 -9.06 -1.71
N HIS A 72 -3.41 -8.72 -2.92
CA HIS A 72 -3.54 -9.65 -4.02
C HIS A 72 -2.82 -9.11 -5.26
N THR A 73 -1.93 -9.94 -5.83
CA THR A 73 -1.07 -9.59 -6.96
C THR A 73 -1.13 -10.65 -8.06
N THR A 74 -0.42 -10.42 -9.17
CA THR A 74 -0.24 -11.44 -10.19
C THR A 74 0.34 -12.72 -9.57
N GLY A 75 -0.34 -13.85 -9.77
CA GLY A 75 0.04 -15.13 -9.19
C GLY A 75 -0.72 -15.48 -7.90
N SER A 76 -1.57 -14.61 -7.38
CA SER A 76 -2.50 -14.97 -6.30
C SER A 76 -3.44 -16.10 -6.73
N GLU A 77 -3.81 -16.98 -5.79
CA GLU A 77 -4.69 -18.12 -6.04
C GLU A 77 -6.13 -17.71 -6.36
N LYS A 78 -6.54 -16.52 -5.92
CA LYS A 78 -7.88 -15.95 -6.14
C LYS A 78 -7.82 -14.46 -6.38
N ALA A 79 -8.84 -13.96 -7.07
CA ALA A 79 -9.07 -12.53 -7.24
C ALA A 79 -9.33 -11.84 -5.89
N GLY A 80 -8.86 -10.61 -5.74
CA GLY A 80 -9.09 -9.83 -4.53
C GLY A 80 -8.60 -8.39 -4.65
N SER A 81 -8.89 -7.61 -3.63
CA SER A 81 -8.42 -6.24 -3.47
C SER A 81 -6.89 -6.17 -3.42
N VAL A 82 -6.32 -5.07 -3.89
CA VAL A 82 -4.89 -4.76 -3.70
C VAL A 82 -4.62 -4.26 -2.29
N ALA A 83 -5.62 -3.70 -1.60
CA ALA A 83 -5.48 -3.11 -0.26
C ALA A 83 -6.84 -2.99 0.43
N SER A 84 -7.41 -4.11 0.87
CA SER A 84 -8.61 -4.08 1.68
C SER A 84 -8.38 -3.35 3.01
N LEU A 85 -9.40 -2.72 3.57
CA LEU A 85 -9.27 -1.99 4.84
C LEU A 85 -8.79 -2.90 6.00
N PRO A 86 -9.27 -4.15 6.14
CA PRO A 86 -8.76 -5.08 7.15
C PRO A 86 -7.27 -5.38 6.99
N PHE A 87 -6.81 -5.58 5.76
CA PHE A 87 -5.39 -5.82 5.46
C PHE A 87 -4.51 -4.64 5.86
N VAL A 88 -4.89 -3.42 5.46
CA VAL A 88 -4.17 -2.20 5.84
C VAL A 88 -4.16 -2.01 7.36
N LYS A 89 -5.31 -2.21 8.00
CA LYS A 89 -5.43 -2.11 9.46
C LYS A 89 -4.51 -3.09 10.18
N GLU A 90 -4.51 -4.35 9.77
CA GLU A 90 -3.64 -5.37 10.36
C GLU A 90 -2.16 -5.04 10.19
N GLY A 91 -1.75 -4.56 9.01
CA GLY A 91 -0.39 -4.10 8.76
C GLY A 91 0.05 -2.97 9.69
N ILE A 92 -0.84 -1.99 9.92
CA ILE A 92 -0.61 -0.89 10.88
C ILE A 92 -0.50 -1.45 12.31
N GLU A 93 -1.49 -2.25 12.76
CA GLU A 93 -1.53 -2.77 14.12
C GLU A 93 -0.30 -3.63 14.47
N GLN A 94 0.14 -4.46 13.56
CA GLN A 94 1.35 -5.27 13.75
C GLN A 94 2.62 -4.40 13.78
N THR A 95 2.74 -3.41 12.89
CA THR A 95 3.89 -2.51 12.88
C THR A 95 3.99 -1.68 14.16
N LEU A 96 2.86 -1.23 14.71
CA LEU A 96 2.81 -0.45 15.95
C LEU A 96 3.22 -1.25 17.20
N GLN A 97 3.32 -2.58 17.13
CA GLN A 97 3.90 -3.39 18.20
C GLN A 97 5.43 -3.22 18.29
N GLU A 98 6.07 -2.77 17.22
CA GLU A 98 7.51 -2.68 17.10
C GLU A 98 8.02 -1.25 16.93
N VAL A 99 7.25 -0.37 16.28
CA VAL A 99 7.66 0.98 15.89
C VAL A 99 6.76 2.02 16.55
N PRO A 100 7.34 3.10 17.15
CA PRO A 100 6.55 4.22 17.64
C PRO A 100 5.69 4.86 16.54
N LYS A 101 4.43 5.15 16.85
CA LYS A 101 3.44 5.63 15.86
C LYS A 101 3.85 6.91 15.14
N GLU A 102 4.56 7.80 15.83
CA GLU A 102 5.09 9.05 15.30
C GLU A 102 6.22 8.87 14.26
N LYS A 103 6.64 7.65 14.02
CA LYS A 103 7.60 7.26 12.98
C LYS A 103 6.98 6.39 11.88
N VAL A 104 5.74 5.94 12.06
CA VAL A 104 5.08 5.07 11.08
C VAL A 104 4.35 5.92 10.04
N ILE A 105 4.63 5.64 8.77
CA ILE A 105 3.90 6.17 7.62
C ILE A 105 3.23 4.98 6.91
N ASN A 106 1.95 5.10 6.57
CA ASN A 106 1.28 4.06 5.79
C ASN A 106 1.20 4.45 4.31
N GLY A 107 1.70 3.59 3.45
CA GLY A 107 1.57 3.70 2.00
C GLY A 107 0.19 3.21 1.55
N ILE A 108 -0.46 3.98 0.66
CA ILE A 108 -1.74 3.66 0.05
C ILE A 108 -1.58 3.51 -1.47
N PRO A 109 -2.34 2.62 -2.14
CA PRO A 109 -2.26 2.46 -3.58
C PRO A 109 -3.11 3.50 -4.31
N PHE A 110 -2.59 3.99 -5.44
CA PHE A 110 -3.35 4.75 -6.44
C PHE A 110 -3.65 3.91 -7.68
N TYR A 111 -3.73 2.59 -7.48
CA TYR A 111 -4.01 1.61 -8.51
C TYR A 111 -4.89 0.50 -7.97
N THR A 112 -5.50 -0.22 -8.88
CA THR A 112 -6.21 -1.46 -8.60
C THR A 112 -5.84 -2.53 -9.61
N ARG A 113 -6.50 -3.68 -9.54
CA ARG A 113 -6.38 -4.77 -10.51
C ARG A 113 -7.73 -5.13 -11.09
N LEU A 114 -7.78 -5.20 -12.41
CA LEU A 114 -8.86 -5.90 -13.11
C LEU A 114 -8.49 -7.37 -13.17
N TRP A 115 -9.26 -8.19 -12.51
CA TRP A 115 -9.10 -9.63 -12.51
C TRP A 115 -9.96 -10.26 -13.60
N THR A 116 -9.48 -11.33 -14.22
CA THR A 116 -10.24 -12.17 -15.15
C THR A 116 -10.14 -13.62 -14.70
N GLU A 117 -11.28 -14.16 -14.26
CA GLU A 117 -11.49 -15.59 -13.99
C GLU A 117 -12.03 -16.22 -15.26
N SER A 118 -11.15 -16.81 -16.06
CA SER A 118 -11.53 -17.39 -17.35
C SER A 118 -12.35 -18.67 -17.19
N ASN A 119 -13.19 -18.98 -18.18
CA ASN A 119 -14.03 -20.18 -18.20
C ASN A 119 -13.25 -21.51 -18.11
N ASN A 120 -11.96 -21.49 -18.40
CA ASN A 120 -11.06 -22.66 -18.25
C ASN A 120 -10.41 -22.76 -16.86
N GLY A 121 -10.77 -21.90 -15.92
CA GLY A 121 -10.24 -21.86 -14.56
C GLY A 121 -8.91 -21.08 -14.40
N THR A 122 -8.44 -20.40 -15.44
CA THR A 122 -7.24 -19.58 -15.33
C THR A 122 -7.58 -18.22 -14.72
N LEU A 123 -6.81 -17.81 -13.72
CA LEU A 123 -6.87 -16.48 -13.13
C LEU A 123 -5.77 -15.61 -13.70
N SER A 124 -6.11 -14.41 -14.15
CA SER A 124 -5.16 -13.38 -14.57
C SER A 124 -5.57 -12.01 -14.04
N SER A 125 -4.63 -11.07 -13.97
CA SER A 125 -4.93 -9.71 -13.56
C SER A 125 -4.08 -8.69 -14.31
N GLU A 126 -4.65 -7.51 -14.48
CA GLU A 126 -4.04 -6.35 -15.09
C GLU A 126 -4.11 -5.16 -14.11
N VAL A 127 -3.00 -4.44 -13.97
CA VAL A 127 -2.94 -3.21 -13.14
C VAL A 127 -3.64 -2.08 -13.89
N MET A 128 -4.50 -1.35 -13.17
CA MET A 128 -5.18 -0.16 -13.68
C MET A 128 -4.92 1.02 -12.74
N THR A 129 -4.61 2.19 -13.31
CA THR A 129 -4.64 3.45 -12.57
C THR A 129 -6.07 3.77 -12.13
N MET A 130 -6.25 4.71 -11.20
CA MET A 130 -7.59 5.10 -10.74
C MET A 130 -8.46 5.61 -11.90
N ASP A 131 -7.90 6.39 -12.84
CA ASP A 131 -8.62 6.86 -14.03
C ASP A 131 -8.98 5.72 -14.98
N GLN A 132 -8.04 4.81 -15.27
CA GLN A 132 -8.29 3.65 -16.11
C GLN A 132 -9.39 2.75 -15.54
N ALA A 133 -9.38 2.50 -14.23
CA ALA A 133 -10.39 1.70 -13.56
C ALA A 133 -11.78 2.36 -13.65
N SER A 134 -11.85 3.67 -13.38
CA SER A 134 -13.09 4.44 -13.47
C SER A 134 -13.64 4.45 -14.90
N GLN A 135 -12.78 4.67 -15.88
CA GLN A 135 -13.15 4.66 -17.31
C GLN A 135 -13.64 3.26 -17.72
N TYR A 136 -12.91 2.21 -17.32
CA TYR A 136 -13.28 0.82 -17.65
C TYR A 136 -14.67 0.46 -17.11
N VAL A 137 -14.95 0.78 -15.85
CA VAL A 137 -16.26 0.56 -15.22
C VAL A 137 -17.37 1.29 -15.99
N GLN A 138 -17.13 2.55 -16.34
CA GLN A 138 -18.12 3.36 -17.08
C GLN A 138 -18.37 2.84 -18.50
N GLU A 139 -17.31 2.55 -19.26
CA GLU A 139 -17.41 2.11 -20.67
C GLU A 139 -18.10 0.73 -20.80
N ASN A 140 -17.92 -0.12 -19.82
CA ASN A 140 -18.52 -1.47 -19.82
C ASN A 140 -19.86 -1.54 -19.06
N GLY A 141 -20.34 -0.41 -18.50
CA GLY A 141 -21.60 -0.35 -17.78
C GLY A 141 -21.63 -1.23 -16.53
N ILE A 142 -20.51 -1.38 -15.85
CA ILE A 142 -20.40 -2.20 -14.65
C ILE A 142 -21.08 -1.50 -13.50
N GLU A 143 -22.09 -2.14 -12.89
CA GLU A 143 -22.65 -1.66 -11.62
C GLU A 143 -21.67 -1.95 -10.49
N VAL A 144 -21.20 -0.90 -9.82
CA VAL A 144 -20.39 -1.02 -8.61
C VAL A 144 -21.24 -0.82 -7.37
N TYR A 145 -20.93 -1.57 -6.32
CA TYR A 145 -21.57 -1.42 -5.02
C TYR A 145 -20.54 -1.43 -3.90
N TRP A 146 -20.87 -0.79 -2.78
CA TRP A 146 -20.00 -0.76 -1.62
C TRP A 146 -19.90 -2.14 -0.95
N GLU A 147 -18.71 -2.74 -1.02
CA GLU A 147 -18.39 -3.97 -0.33
C GLU A 147 -17.82 -3.67 1.05
N LYS A 148 -18.59 -3.99 2.09
CA LYS A 148 -18.23 -3.64 3.47
C LYS A 148 -17.01 -4.38 4.00
N GLU A 149 -16.75 -5.56 3.48
CA GLU A 149 -15.67 -6.43 3.94
C GLU A 149 -14.30 -5.86 3.55
N THR A 150 -14.17 -5.32 2.35
CA THR A 150 -12.95 -4.66 1.88
C THR A 150 -12.94 -3.15 2.12
N ALA A 151 -14.11 -2.56 2.38
CA ALA A 151 -14.38 -1.13 2.40
C ALA A 151 -13.99 -0.46 1.06
N GLN A 152 -14.47 -1.04 -0.03
CA GLN A 152 -14.25 -0.57 -1.40
C GLN A 152 -15.50 -0.69 -2.25
N ASN A 153 -15.57 0.09 -3.32
CA ASN A 153 -16.53 -0.13 -4.38
C ASN A 153 -16.07 -1.33 -5.23
N TYR A 154 -16.94 -2.32 -5.35
CA TYR A 154 -16.70 -3.56 -6.07
C TYR A 154 -17.64 -3.71 -7.24
N GLY A 155 -17.15 -4.25 -8.36
CA GLY A 155 -17.95 -4.57 -9.54
C GLY A 155 -17.52 -5.85 -10.23
N GLU A 156 -18.49 -6.47 -10.91
CA GLU A 156 -18.28 -7.66 -11.73
C GLU A 156 -18.84 -7.46 -13.14
N LEU A 157 -18.19 -8.08 -14.11
CA LEU A 157 -18.66 -8.17 -15.48
C LEU A 157 -18.56 -9.61 -16.01
N LEU A 158 -19.69 -10.19 -16.41
CA LEU A 158 -19.70 -11.45 -17.12
C LEU A 158 -19.40 -11.22 -18.60
N THR A 159 -18.39 -11.88 -19.11
CA THR A 159 -17.97 -11.84 -20.51
C THR A 159 -18.01 -13.24 -21.14
N ASP A 160 -17.90 -13.33 -22.46
CA ASP A 160 -17.83 -14.62 -23.17
C ASP A 160 -16.62 -15.46 -22.73
N ASN A 161 -15.57 -14.83 -22.22
CA ASN A 161 -14.32 -15.48 -21.81
C ASN A 161 -14.23 -15.82 -20.31
N GLY A 162 -15.19 -15.35 -19.51
CA GLY A 162 -15.19 -15.54 -18.05
C GLY A 162 -15.75 -14.36 -17.29
N THR A 163 -15.48 -14.30 -15.99
CA THR A 163 -15.92 -13.21 -15.12
C THR A 163 -14.76 -12.27 -14.83
N GLN A 164 -15.00 -10.98 -15.03
CA GLN A 164 -14.08 -9.94 -14.60
C GLN A 164 -14.53 -9.34 -13.28
N LYS A 165 -13.58 -9.00 -12.40
CA LYS A 165 -13.81 -8.47 -11.06
C LYS A 165 -12.86 -7.31 -10.79
N ILE A 166 -13.36 -6.28 -10.13
CA ILE A 166 -12.58 -5.11 -9.78
C ILE A 166 -13.00 -4.55 -8.42
N TRP A 167 -12.02 -4.31 -7.54
CA TRP A 167 -12.15 -3.54 -6.30
C TRP A 167 -11.54 -2.17 -6.55
N MET A 168 -12.38 -1.14 -6.50
CA MET A 168 -11.95 0.22 -6.88
C MET A 168 -11.10 0.84 -5.77
N GLU A 169 -9.99 1.47 -6.17
CA GLU A 169 -9.40 2.53 -5.37
C GLU A 169 -9.96 3.87 -5.88
N ASP A 170 -10.69 4.55 -5.01
CA ASP A 170 -11.38 5.81 -5.28
C ASP A 170 -11.37 6.70 -4.02
N GLU A 171 -12.02 7.86 -4.08
CA GLU A 171 -12.06 8.79 -2.95
C GLU A 171 -12.58 8.14 -1.68
N THR A 172 -13.58 7.25 -1.79
CA THR A 172 -14.22 6.61 -0.64
C THR A 172 -13.30 5.60 0.02
N SER A 173 -12.64 4.74 -0.76
CA SER A 173 -11.68 3.76 -0.24
C SER A 173 -10.44 4.43 0.35
N ILE A 174 -9.96 5.52 -0.28
CA ILE A 174 -8.85 6.32 0.23
C ILE A 174 -9.25 7.00 1.55
N GLU A 175 -10.47 7.55 1.65
CA GLU A 175 -10.95 8.16 2.90
C GLU A 175 -10.95 7.17 4.05
N GLU A 176 -11.43 5.94 3.84
CA GLU A 176 -11.40 4.90 4.88
C GLU A 176 -9.97 4.58 5.36
N LYS A 177 -9.01 4.54 4.45
CA LYS A 177 -7.59 4.36 4.79
C LYS A 177 -7.02 5.57 5.54
N MET A 178 -7.39 6.80 5.15
CA MET A 178 -6.98 8.02 5.85
C MET A 178 -7.56 8.08 7.29
N LYS A 179 -8.78 7.60 7.50
CA LYS A 179 -9.36 7.46 8.86
C LYS A 179 -8.52 6.54 9.76
N LEU A 180 -7.94 5.46 9.23
CA LEU A 180 -7.02 4.63 10.00
C LEU A 180 -5.75 5.39 10.40
N ILE A 181 -5.17 6.17 9.47
CA ILE A 181 -3.97 6.97 9.74
C ILE A 181 -4.21 7.95 10.88
N GLU A 182 -5.35 8.67 10.85
CA GLU A 182 -5.76 9.57 11.92
C GLU A 182 -6.04 8.82 13.23
N GLN A 183 -6.82 7.73 13.17
CA GLN A 183 -7.21 6.93 14.34
C GLN A 183 -5.99 6.41 15.12
N TYR A 184 -4.97 5.93 14.41
CA TYR A 184 -3.74 5.42 15.03
C TYR A 184 -2.72 6.53 15.33
N GLY A 185 -2.93 7.74 14.85
CA GLY A 185 -2.04 8.89 15.02
C GLY A 185 -0.67 8.65 14.40
N LEU A 186 -0.67 8.13 13.18
CA LEU A 186 0.56 7.85 12.43
C LEU A 186 1.25 9.16 12.01
N ALA A 187 2.53 9.07 11.67
CA ALA A 187 3.33 10.20 11.19
C ALA A 187 2.82 10.80 9.87
N GLY A 188 2.16 9.98 9.03
CA GLY A 188 1.66 10.45 7.76
C GLY A 188 1.24 9.34 6.81
N VAL A 189 1.06 9.72 5.56
CA VAL A 189 0.70 8.86 4.43
C VAL A 189 1.76 8.96 3.34
N ALA A 190 2.06 7.84 2.69
CA ALA A 190 2.78 7.75 1.42
C ALA A 190 1.84 7.17 0.36
N SER A 191 2.21 7.19 -0.90
CA SER A 191 1.37 6.65 -1.97
C SER A 191 2.19 5.99 -3.06
N TRP A 192 1.68 4.92 -3.63
CA TRP A 192 2.20 4.30 -4.82
C TRP A 192 1.15 4.33 -5.93
N LYS A 193 1.37 5.08 -6.98
CA LYS A 193 2.45 6.04 -7.19
C LYS A 193 1.91 7.30 -7.86
N LEU A 194 2.67 8.38 -7.80
CA LEU A 194 2.34 9.61 -8.51
C LEU A 194 2.13 9.37 -10.01
N GLY A 195 1.07 9.95 -10.56
CA GLY A 195 0.62 9.76 -11.94
C GLY A 195 -0.37 8.60 -12.12
N PHE A 196 -0.73 7.89 -11.06
CA PHE A 196 -1.77 6.85 -11.06
C PHE A 196 -3.04 7.32 -10.35
N GLU A 197 -2.94 8.39 -9.57
CA GLU A 197 -4.06 8.97 -8.84
C GLU A 197 -5.02 9.75 -9.74
N ARG A 198 -6.27 9.83 -9.28
CA ARG A 198 -7.22 10.85 -9.71
C ARG A 198 -6.99 12.13 -8.89
N ALA A 199 -7.20 13.27 -9.52
CA ALA A 199 -6.95 14.57 -8.88
C ALA A 199 -7.81 14.83 -7.63
N ASP A 200 -8.99 14.21 -7.55
CA ASP A 200 -9.96 14.36 -6.45
C ASP A 200 -9.47 13.74 -5.12
N VAL A 201 -8.67 12.67 -5.16
CA VAL A 201 -8.15 12.05 -3.94
C VAL A 201 -7.28 12.97 -3.09
N TRP A 202 -6.63 13.97 -3.71
CA TRP A 202 -5.85 14.96 -2.98
C TRP A 202 -6.72 15.84 -2.06
N ASN A 203 -7.97 16.09 -2.44
CA ASN A 203 -8.93 16.80 -1.60
C ASN A 203 -9.30 15.98 -0.35
N VAL A 204 -9.37 14.66 -0.48
CA VAL A 204 -9.59 13.74 0.64
C VAL A 204 -8.37 13.72 1.54
N ILE A 205 -7.21 13.40 0.99
CA ILE A 205 -5.95 13.26 1.75
C ILE A 205 -5.65 14.53 2.54
N SER A 206 -5.80 15.71 1.93
CA SER A 206 -5.50 16.99 2.57
C SER A 206 -6.36 17.32 3.81
N GLN A 207 -7.53 16.69 3.97
CA GLN A 207 -8.39 16.89 5.15
C GLN A 207 -7.82 16.24 6.41
N TYR A 208 -6.96 15.25 6.26
CA TYR A 208 -6.36 14.45 7.33
C TYR A 208 -4.90 14.82 7.64
N LEU A 209 -4.30 15.72 6.86
CA LEU A 209 -2.91 16.17 7.01
C LEU A 209 -2.89 17.60 7.61
N GLN A 210 -3.32 17.76 8.87
CA GLN A 210 -3.27 19.04 9.57
C GLN A 210 -2.17 19.08 10.63
#